data_7580defecb6a04b35f06838bbb9f1278
#
_entry.id   7580defecb6a04b35f06838bbb9f1278
#
_cell.length_a   1.000
_cell.length_b   1.000
_cell.length_c   1.000
_cell.angle_alpha   90.00
_cell.angle_beta   90.00
_cell.angle_gamma   90.00
#
_symmetry.space_group_name_H-M   'P 1'
#
loop_
_entity.id
_entity.type
_entity.pdbx_description
1 polymer ?
#
loop_
_entity_poly.entity_id
_entity_poly.type
_entity_poly.pdbx_seq_one_letter_code
_entity_poly.pdbx_strand_id
1 'polypeptide(L)'
;AYLPAHLASSKICSIGRAIPNGELSLVDEQGKLILEKEATGQLVYKGPNVTLGYAFSADDLIRGDENQGVLFTGDLARRDADGCYYIIGRIGRFLKLFGLRVGLDECERIIKAEYNLFCACTGTDKGMYVYITDGKFADKVLDLLIRKTHIIASAFKVIVIPEIPKNEAGKILYSKLIKE
;
A
#
# COMPACT_ATOMS: atom_id res chain seq x y z
N ALA A 1 -14.60 -5.75 -4.34
CA ALA A 1 -14.86 -6.53 -3.13
C ALA A 1 -16.03 -5.93 -2.35
N TYR A 2 -16.67 -6.70 -1.49
CA TYR A 2 -17.69 -6.23 -0.55
C TYR A 2 -17.57 -6.97 0.77
N LEU A 3 -17.85 -6.28 1.88
CA LEU A 3 -17.96 -6.89 3.20
C LEU A 3 -19.44 -7.07 3.54
N PRO A 4 -19.92 -8.31 3.76
CA PRO A 4 -21.30 -8.56 4.17
C PRO A 4 -21.62 -7.83 5.48
N ALA A 5 -22.82 -7.23 5.59
CA ALA A 5 -23.20 -6.38 6.72
C ALA A 5 -23.06 -7.10 8.09
N HIS A 6 -23.41 -8.39 8.15
CA HIS A 6 -23.28 -9.20 9.39
C HIS A 6 -21.82 -9.43 9.83
N LEU A 7 -20.84 -9.20 8.97
CA LEU A 7 -19.41 -9.30 9.29
C LEU A 7 -18.77 -7.95 9.63
N ALA A 8 -19.46 -6.83 9.43
CA ALA A 8 -18.88 -5.49 9.54
C ALA A 8 -18.28 -5.20 10.92
N SER A 9 -18.91 -5.67 11.99
CA SER A 9 -18.41 -5.48 13.36
C SER A 9 -17.26 -6.41 13.77
N SER A 10 -17.20 -7.61 13.18
CA SER A 10 -16.17 -8.63 13.50
C SER A 10 -14.97 -8.59 12.57
N LYS A 11 -15.11 -8.07 11.35
CA LYS A 11 -14.07 -8.01 10.32
C LYS A 11 -13.66 -6.56 10.02
N ILE A 12 -13.37 -5.80 11.05
CA ILE A 12 -12.95 -4.39 10.95
C ILE A 12 -11.71 -4.29 10.04
N CYS A 13 -11.69 -3.26 9.18
CA CYS A 13 -10.65 -3.02 8.17
C CYS A 13 -10.56 -4.06 7.04
N SER A 14 -11.46 -5.05 6.98
CA SER A 14 -11.53 -5.95 5.84
C SER A 14 -12.17 -5.27 4.63
N ILE A 15 -11.65 -5.56 3.42
CA ILE A 15 -12.34 -5.25 2.16
C ILE A 15 -13.41 -6.30 1.82
N GLY A 16 -13.52 -7.35 2.63
CA GLY A 16 -14.49 -8.43 2.47
C GLY A 16 -14.06 -9.49 1.46
N ARG A 17 -15.00 -9.89 0.63
CA ARG A 17 -14.88 -10.96 -0.37
C ARG A 17 -15.11 -10.42 -1.79
N ALA A 18 -14.86 -11.25 -2.79
CA ALA A 18 -15.19 -10.90 -4.18
C ALA A 18 -16.70 -10.62 -4.36
N ILE A 19 -17.02 -9.69 -5.26
CA ILE A 19 -18.40 -9.48 -5.73
C ILE A 19 -18.86 -10.68 -6.55
N PRO A 20 -20.18 -10.86 -6.76
CA PRO A 20 -20.71 -11.89 -7.66
C PRO A 20 -20.04 -11.84 -9.04
N ASN A 21 -19.76 -12.98 -9.61
CA ASN A 21 -19.06 -13.17 -10.90
C ASN A 21 -17.61 -12.67 -10.92
N GLY A 22 -17.05 -12.29 -9.77
CA GLY A 22 -15.64 -11.97 -9.62
C GLY A 22 -14.93 -12.95 -8.70
N GLU A 23 -13.60 -13.02 -8.81
CA GLU A 23 -12.74 -13.83 -7.99
C GLU A 23 -11.60 -12.99 -7.43
N LEU A 24 -11.32 -13.10 -6.12
CA LEU A 24 -10.13 -12.56 -5.48
C LEU A 24 -9.19 -13.71 -5.14
N SER A 25 -7.93 -13.54 -5.48
CA SER A 25 -6.88 -14.51 -5.19
C SER A 25 -5.61 -13.81 -4.69
N LEU A 26 -4.70 -14.59 -4.12
CA LEU A 26 -3.38 -14.13 -3.74
C LEU A 26 -2.34 -14.87 -4.58
N VAL A 27 -1.32 -14.14 -5.03
CA VAL A 27 -0.17 -14.73 -5.70
C VAL A 27 1.12 -14.35 -4.98
N ASP A 28 2.14 -15.20 -5.10
CA ASP A 28 3.48 -14.96 -4.56
C ASP A 28 4.30 -14.00 -5.44
N GLU A 29 5.57 -13.80 -5.08
CA GLU A 29 6.48 -12.93 -5.82
C GLU A 29 6.80 -13.44 -7.24
N GLN A 30 6.57 -14.72 -7.52
CA GLN A 30 6.72 -15.36 -8.82
C GLN A 30 5.42 -15.38 -9.64
N GLY A 31 4.33 -14.83 -9.09
CA GLY A 31 3.01 -14.81 -9.73
C GLY A 31 2.24 -16.14 -9.59
N LYS A 32 2.71 -17.08 -8.77
CA LYS A 32 2.04 -18.36 -8.54
C LYS A 32 0.92 -18.21 -7.52
N LEU A 33 -0.22 -18.86 -7.79
CA LEU A 33 -1.40 -18.83 -6.93
C LEU A 33 -1.10 -19.46 -5.56
N ILE A 34 -1.49 -18.75 -4.49
CA ILE A 34 -1.41 -19.18 -3.10
C ILE A 34 -2.73 -19.85 -2.70
N LEU A 35 -2.70 -21.14 -2.41
CA LEU A 35 -3.90 -21.95 -2.13
C LEU A 35 -4.25 -22.03 -0.64
N GLU A 36 -3.29 -21.78 0.26
CA GLU A 36 -3.48 -21.82 1.71
C GLU A 36 -4.63 -20.91 2.13
N LYS A 37 -5.49 -21.36 3.05
CA LYS A 37 -6.68 -20.60 3.51
C LYS A 37 -6.30 -19.27 4.13
N GLU A 38 -5.29 -19.27 4.99
CA GLU A 38 -4.71 -18.06 5.58
C GLU A 38 -3.38 -17.78 4.90
N ALA A 39 -3.28 -16.66 4.23
CA ALA A 39 -2.10 -16.35 3.44
C ALA A 39 -1.94 -14.84 3.22
N THR A 40 -0.72 -14.46 2.86
CA THR A 40 -0.37 -13.12 2.43
C THR A 40 0.27 -13.17 1.06
N GLY A 41 -0.15 -12.30 0.16
CA GLY A 41 0.39 -12.22 -1.19
C GLY A 41 -0.14 -11.01 -1.94
N GLN A 42 0.27 -10.88 -3.20
CA GLN A 42 -0.30 -9.87 -4.10
C GLN A 42 -1.76 -10.18 -4.37
N LEU A 43 -2.62 -9.18 -4.20
CA LEU A 43 -4.03 -9.30 -4.52
C LEU A 43 -4.24 -9.24 -6.02
N VAL A 44 -4.93 -10.25 -6.54
CA VAL A 44 -5.34 -10.34 -7.94
C VAL A 44 -6.87 -10.43 -7.97
N TYR A 45 -7.48 -9.69 -8.88
CA TYR A 45 -8.90 -9.77 -9.15
C TYR A 45 -9.13 -10.31 -10.58
N LYS A 46 -10.04 -11.27 -10.73
CA LYS A 46 -10.50 -11.80 -12.02
C LYS A 46 -12.00 -11.59 -12.14
N GLY A 47 -12.45 -11.07 -13.28
CA GLY A 47 -13.88 -10.87 -13.50
C GLY A 47 -14.19 -10.13 -14.80
N PRO A 48 -15.46 -10.19 -15.24
CA PRO A 48 -15.89 -9.58 -16.50
C PRO A 48 -15.91 -8.05 -16.49
N ASN A 49 -15.77 -7.44 -15.31
CA ASN A 49 -15.74 -5.99 -15.10
C ASN A 49 -14.33 -5.43 -14.94
N VAL A 50 -13.29 -6.23 -15.21
CA VAL A 50 -11.92 -5.72 -15.27
C VAL A 50 -11.81 -4.76 -16.46
N THR A 51 -11.15 -3.62 -16.23
CA THR A 51 -10.87 -2.65 -17.30
C THR A 51 -10.01 -3.29 -18.40
N LEU A 52 -10.20 -2.87 -19.64
CA LEU A 52 -9.44 -3.38 -20.77
C LEU A 52 -7.96 -2.98 -20.72
N GLY A 53 -7.63 -1.87 -20.04
CA GLY A 53 -6.30 -1.32 -19.92
C GLY A 53 -6.34 0.11 -19.40
N TYR A 54 -5.19 0.80 -19.45
CA TYR A 54 -5.05 2.23 -19.13
C TYR A 54 -4.81 3.03 -20.41
N ALA A 55 -5.54 4.13 -20.59
CA ALA A 55 -5.33 5.07 -21.69
C ALA A 55 -4.68 6.36 -21.14
N PHE A 56 -3.53 6.73 -21.69
CA PHE A 56 -2.80 7.96 -21.41
C PHE A 56 -2.93 8.97 -22.57
N SER A 57 -3.31 8.49 -23.73
CA SER A 57 -3.54 9.27 -24.96
C SER A 57 -4.76 8.73 -25.72
N ALA A 58 -5.22 9.48 -26.72
CA ALA A 58 -6.32 9.04 -27.59
C ALA A 58 -5.97 7.74 -28.35
N ASP A 59 -4.72 7.55 -28.72
CA ASP A 59 -4.27 6.36 -29.45
C ASP A 59 -4.35 5.09 -28.61
N ASP A 60 -4.32 5.22 -27.28
CA ASP A 60 -4.47 4.07 -26.39
C ASP A 60 -5.89 3.50 -26.37
N LEU A 61 -6.88 4.29 -26.77
CA LEU A 61 -8.29 3.86 -26.80
C LEU A 61 -8.59 2.80 -27.86
N ILE A 62 -7.73 2.65 -28.86
CA ILE A 62 -7.85 1.61 -29.90
C ILE A 62 -7.16 0.30 -29.54
N ARG A 63 -6.46 0.25 -28.39
CA ARG A 63 -5.86 -0.99 -27.89
C ARG A 63 -6.94 -1.96 -27.47
N GLY A 64 -6.71 -3.24 -27.71
CA GLY A 64 -7.60 -4.30 -27.28
C GLY A 64 -7.58 -4.52 -25.77
N ASP A 65 -8.13 -5.64 -25.33
CA ASP A 65 -8.12 -6.06 -23.93
C ASP A 65 -6.71 -6.53 -23.51
N GLU A 66 -5.96 -5.63 -22.89
CA GLU A 66 -4.61 -5.91 -22.38
C GLU A 66 -4.65 -6.74 -21.09
N ASN A 67 -5.72 -6.62 -20.29
CA ASN A 67 -5.86 -7.28 -19.00
C ASN A 67 -6.50 -8.68 -19.07
N GLN A 68 -7.19 -8.99 -20.15
CA GLN A 68 -7.86 -10.29 -20.37
C GLN A 68 -8.70 -10.76 -19.16
N GLY A 69 -9.41 -9.81 -18.55
CA GLY A 69 -10.26 -10.06 -17.40
C GLY A 69 -9.50 -10.32 -16.07
N VAL A 70 -8.19 -10.11 -16.01
CA VAL A 70 -7.35 -10.29 -14.81
C VAL A 70 -6.65 -8.98 -14.45
N LEU A 71 -6.81 -8.54 -13.22
CA LEU A 71 -6.18 -7.33 -12.69
C LEU A 71 -5.20 -7.68 -11.56
N PHE A 72 -3.92 -7.46 -11.78
CA PHE A 72 -2.93 -7.40 -10.73
C PHE A 72 -3.04 -6.03 -10.06
N THR A 73 -3.62 -5.98 -8.85
CA THR A 73 -3.99 -4.70 -8.21
C THR A 73 -2.78 -3.87 -7.76
N GLY A 74 -1.63 -4.51 -7.61
CA GLY A 74 -0.45 -3.89 -7.00
C GLY A 74 -0.55 -3.77 -5.48
N ASP A 75 -1.63 -4.26 -4.87
CA ASP A 75 -1.80 -4.26 -3.42
C ASP A 75 -1.29 -5.59 -2.84
N LEU A 76 -0.67 -5.51 -1.68
CA LEU A 76 -0.37 -6.67 -0.83
C LEU A 76 -1.56 -6.86 0.11
N ALA A 77 -2.09 -8.07 0.17
CA ALA A 77 -3.24 -8.39 1.00
C ALA A 77 -3.01 -9.67 1.82
N ARG A 78 -3.69 -9.74 2.95
CA ARG A 78 -3.84 -10.95 3.75
C ARG A 78 -5.26 -11.49 3.59
N ARG A 79 -5.39 -12.79 3.42
CA ARG A 79 -6.66 -13.52 3.48
C ARG A 79 -6.75 -14.25 4.81
N ASP A 80 -7.88 -14.16 5.51
CA ASP A 80 -8.15 -14.91 6.73
C ASP A 80 -8.83 -16.26 6.45
N ALA A 81 -9.00 -17.08 7.50
CA ALA A 81 -9.60 -18.41 7.42
C ALA A 81 -11.04 -18.38 6.88
N ASP A 82 -11.77 -17.28 7.05
CA ASP A 82 -13.14 -17.08 6.58
C ASP A 82 -13.20 -16.55 5.14
N GLY A 83 -12.05 -16.39 4.48
CA GLY A 83 -11.95 -15.90 3.10
C GLY A 83 -12.16 -14.41 2.94
N CYS A 84 -12.01 -13.62 4.02
CA CYS A 84 -12.03 -12.16 3.95
C CYS A 84 -10.61 -11.62 3.72
N TYR A 85 -10.52 -10.60 2.88
CA TYR A 85 -9.25 -9.97 2.49
C TYR A 85 -9.04 -8.65 3.23
N TYR A 86 -7.77 -8.36 3.54
CA TYR A 86 -7.32 -7.14 4.21
C TYR A 86 -6.14 -6.57 3.44
N ILE A 87 -6.23 -5.33 3.00
CA ILE A 87 -5.08 -4.64 2.38
C ILE A 87 -4.07 -4.28 3.47
N ILE A 88 -2.83 -4.73 3.30
CA ILE A 88 -1.74 -4.50 4.25
C ILE A 88 -0.64 -3.60 3.70
N GLY A 89 -0.73 -3.21 2.42
CA GLY A 89 0.20 -2.28 1.78
C GLY A 89 0.16 -2.38 0.26
N ARG A 90 1.14 -1.74 -0.39
CA ARG A 90 1.33 -1.81 -1.84
C ARG A 90 2.66 -2.45 -2.21
N ILE A 91 2.65 -3.22 -3.28
CA ILE A 91 3.87 -3.72 -3.91
C ILE A 91 4.69 -2.51 -4.38
N GLY A 92 5.99 -2.51 -4.07
CA GLY A 92 6.85 -1.35 -4.33
C GLY A 92 6.83 -0.26 -3.26
N ARG A 93 5.95 -0.36 -2.25
CA ARG A 93 5.93 0.53 -1.08
C ARG A 93 6.54 -0.13 0.17
N PHE A 94 7.59 -0.95 -0.05
CA PHE A 94 8.38 -1.60 0.99
C PHE A 94 9.86 -1.34 0.76
N LEU A 95 10.61 -1.19 1.84
CA LEU A 95 12.07 -1.13 1.83
C LEU A 95 12.63 -2.34 2.57
N LYS A 96 13.83 -2.77 2.20
CA LYS A 96 14.60 -3.79 2.95
C LYS A 96 15.72 -3.09 3.72
N LEU A 97 15.37 -2.51 4.88
CA LEU A 97 16.32 -1.80 5.73
C LEU A 97 17.01 -2.80 6.66
N PHE A 98 18.33 -2.96 6.53
CA PHE A 98 19.13 -3.91 7.34
C PHE A 98 18.55 -5.34 7.37
N GLY A 99 18.00 -5.79 6.25
CA GLY A 99 17.39 -7.13 6.13
C GLY A 99 15.93 -7.22 6.62
N LEU A 100 15.40 -6.18 7.23
CA LEU A 100 14.01 -6.10 7.68
C LEU A 100 13.12 -5.44 6.62
N ARG A 101 11.96 -6.03 6.36
CA ARG A 101 10.96 -5.46 5.44
C ARG A 101 10.14 -4.40 6.16
N VAL A 102 10.17 -3.16 5.69
CA VAL A 102 9.47 -2.02 6.26
C VAL A 102 8.48 -1.45 5.26
N GLY A 103 7.21 -1.42 5.64
CA GLY A 103 6.14 -0.84 4.82
C GLY A 103 6.10 0.68 4.96
N LEU A 104 6.24 1.41 3.85
CA LEU A 104 6.14 2.87 3.84
C LEU A 104 4.74 3.34 4.23
N ASP A 105 3.70 2.69 3.68
CA ASP A 105 2.30 2.99 4.00
C ASP A 105 1.97 2.71 5.48
N GLU A 106 2.56 1.66 6.04
CA GLU A 106 2.41 1.32 7.46
C GLU A 106 3.05 2.38 8.34
N CYS A 107 4.24 2.86 8.01
CA CYS A 107 4.91 3.94 8.72
C CYS A 107 4.08 5.23 8.69
N GLU A 108 3.53 5.60 7.52
CA GLU A 108 2.63 6.75 7.38
C GLU A 108 1.38 6.59 8.26
N ARG A 109 0.79 5.40 8.28
CA ARG A 109 -0.38 5.08 9.10
C ARG A 109 -0.10 5.19 10.59
N ILE A 110 1.04 4.68 11.05
CA ILE A 110 1.48 4.74 12.45
C ILE A 110 1.69 6.20 12.89
N ILE A 111 2.39 7.00 12.10
CA ILE A 111 2.64 8.42 12.38
C ILE A 111 1.32 9.19 12.46
N LYS A 112 0.43 8.97 11.49
CA LYS A 112 -0.88 9.61 11.45
C LYS A 112 -1.75 9.24 12.65
N ALA A 113 -1.75 7.97 13.05
CA ALA A 113 -2.54 7.49 14.20
C ALA A 113 -2.04 8.09 15.53
N GLU A 114 -0.71 8.20 15.72
CA GLU A 114 -0.12 8.68 16.98
C GLU A 114 -0.21 10.19 17.15
N TYR A 115 0.04 10.94 16.08
CA TYR A 115 0.19 12.41 16.16
C TYR A 115 -0.87 13.20 15.38
N ASN A 116 -1.80 12.51 14.71
CA ASN A 116 -2.70 13.12 13.72
C ASN A 116 -1.94 13.99 12.68
N LEU A 117 -0.70 13.59 12.38
CA LEU A 117 0.20 14.30 11.50
C LEU A 117 0.15 13.71 10.09
N PHE A 118 -0.02 14.58 9.11
CA PHE A 118 0.08 14.18 7.71
C PHE A 118 1.54 14.07 7.30
N CYS A 119 1.91 12.92 6.76
CA CYS A 119 3.29 12.60 6.37
C CYS A 119 3.31 11.81 5.07
N ALA A 120 4.49 11.73 4.46
CA ALA A 120 4.77 10.89 3.32
C ALA A 120 6.13 10.20 3.48
N CYS A 121 6.19 8.90 3.24
CA CYS A 121 7.41 8.11 3.34
C CYS A 121 7.89 7.69 1.95
N THR A 122 9.19 7.87 1.69
CA THR A 122 9.88 7.37 0.49
C THR A 122 11.23 6.78 0.89
N GLY A 123 11.96 6.21 -0.03
CA GLY A 123 13.32 5.77 0.24
C GLY A 123 13.78 4.66 -0.68
N THR A 124 14.91 4.10 -0.31
CA THR A 124 15.53 2.93 -0.93
C THR A 124 15.98 1.98 0.18
N ASP A 125 16.51 0.82 -0.17
CA ASP A 125 17.06 -0.12 0.81
C ASP A 125 18.26 0.44 1.61
N LYS A 126 18.75 1.65 1.26
CA LYS A 126 19.78 2.37 2.00
C LYS A 126 19.23 3.25 3.13
N GLY A 127 17.96 3.65 3.06
CA GLY A 127 17.34 4.51 4.06
C GLY A 127 15.95 4.99 3.66
N MET A 128 15.18 5.36 4.69
CA MET A 128 13.84 5.89 4.55
C MET A 128 13.85 7.41 4.81
N TYR A 129 13.18 8.14 3.93
CA TYR A 129 12.89 9.56 4.09
C TYR A 129 11.45 9.74 4.54
N VAL A 130 11.25 10.48 5.61
CA VAL A 130 9.93 10.77 6.17
C VAL A 130 9.68 12.27 6.06
N TYR A 131 8.77 12.67 5.20
CA TYR A 131 8.42 14.06 4.97
C TYR A 131 7.24 14.45 5.85
N ILE A 132 7.39 15.52 6.60
CA ILE A 132 6.38 16.09 7.49
C ILE A 132 6.26 17.59 7.25
N THR A 133 5.14 18.19 7.67
CA THR A 133 4.89 19.63 7.51
C THR A 133 5.11 20.45 8.78
N ASP A 134 5.21 19.80 9.95
CA ASP A 134 5.45 20.48 11.23
C ASP A 134 6.72 19.93 11.89
N GLY A 135 7.76 20.76 11.93
CA GLY A 135 9.08 20.42 12.51
C GLY A 135 9.09 20.07 14.00
N LYS A 136 8.04 20.49 14.76
CA LYS A 136 7.90 20.13 16.19
C LYS A 136 7.78 18.64 16.44
N PHE A 137 7.42 17.88 15.41
CA PHE A 137 7.24 16.43 15.48
C PHE A 137 8.45 15.65 14.98
N ALA A 138 9.51 16.29 14.47
CA ALA A 138 10.62 15.60 13.82
C ALA A 138 11.26 14.53 14.72
N ASP A 139 11.68 14.89 15.93
CA ASP A 139 12.30 13.95 16.87
C ASP A 139 11.30 12.89 17.35
N LYS A 140 10.05 13.27 17.61
CA LYS A 140 8.98 12.35 18.04
C LYS A 140 8.66 11.30 16.97
N VAL A 141 8.63 11.70 15.70
CA VAL A 141 8.42 10.79 14.57
C VAL A 141 9.58 9.83 14.43
N LEU A 142 10.82 10.31 14.56
CA LEU A 142 12.00 9.46 14.53
C LEU A 142 11.96 8.41 15.65
N ASP A 143 11.73 8.84 16.90
CA ASP A 143 11.64 7.95 18.06
C ASP A 143 10.50 6.92 17.91
N LEU A 144 9.36 7.35 17.37
CA LEU A 144 8.22 6.46 17.11
C LEU A 144 8.60 5.35 16.13
N LEU A 145 9.24 5.71 15.02
CA LEU A 145 9.66 4.76 13.99
C LEU A 145 10.68 3.77 14.53
N ILE A 146 11.70 4.23 15.27
CA ILE A 146 12.69 3.35 15.91
C ILE A 146 11.99 2.34 16.81
N ARG A 147 11.08 2.79 17.68
CA ARG A 147 10.34 1.92 18.62
C ARG A 147 9.44 0.92 17.92
N LYS A 148 8.79 1.31 16.81
CA LYS A 148 7.83 0.46 16.13
C LYS A 148 8.47 -0.51 15.13
N THR A 149 9.57 -0.11 14.49
CA THR A 149 10.25 -0.93 13.49
C THR A 149 11.43 -1.71 14.05
N HIS A 150 11.93 -1.35 15.21
CA HIS A 150 13.17 -1.86 15.84
C HIS A 150 14.41 -1.67 14.95
N ILE A 151 14.39 -0.65 14.09
CA ILE A 151 15.49 -0.29 13.19
C ILE A 151 16.23 0.92 13.75
N ILE A 152 17.54 0.95 13.56
CA ILE A 152 18.42 2.02 14.07
C ILE A 152 18.08 3.39 13.47
N ALA A 153 18.32 4.45 14.23
CA ALA A 153 18.00 5.83 13.84
C ALA A 153 18.60 6.24 12.49
N SER A 154 19.81 5.78 12.17
CA SER A 154 20.51 6.13 10.92
C SER A 154 19.80 5.65 9.64
N ALA A 155 18.83 4.72 9.78
CA ALA A 155 18.00 4.29 8.67
C ALA A 155 16.93 5.31 8.26
N PHE A 156 16.63 6.28 9.12
CA PHE A 156 15.55 7.23 8.93
C PHE A 156 16.07 8.66 8.83
N LYS A 157 15.52 9.41 7.89
CA LYS A 157 15.76 10.85 7.78
C LYS A 157 14.42 11.57 7.74
N VAL A 158 14.09 12.29 8.81
CA VAL A 158 12.89 13.13 8.87
C VAL A 158 13.22 14.48 8.21
N ILE A 159 12.40 14.86 7.26
CA ILE A 159 12.56 16.07 6.46
C ILE A 159 11.30 16.93 6.61
N VAL A 160 11.50 18.16 7.05
CA VAL A 160 10.40 19.13 7.16
C VAL A 160 10.27 19.86 5.83
N ILE A 161 9.08 19.84 5.26
CA ILE A 161 8.75 20.56 4.02
C ILE A 161 7.50 21.42 4.23
N PRO A 162 7.35 22.51 3.49
CA PRO A 162 6.18 23.39 3.63
C PRO A 162 4.87 22.67 3.34
N GLU A 163 4.87 21.80 2.34
CA GLU A 163 3.68 21.08 1.89
C GLU A 163 4.05 19.75 1.26
N ILE A 164 3.24 18.71 1.51
CA ILE A 164 3.37 17.42 0.84
C ILE A 164 2.66 17.51 -0.52
N PRO A 165 3.38 17.30 -1.64
CA PRO A 165 2.83 17.48 -2.98
C PRO A 165 1.72 16.47 -3.25
N LYS A 166 0.61 16.96 -3.80
CA LYS A 166 -0.57 16.16 -4.19
C LYS A 166 -0.98 16.51 -5.62
N ASN A 167 -1.69 15.59 -6.24
CA ASN A 167 -2.39 15.87 -7.49
C ASN A 167 -3.78 16.49 -7.21
N GLU A 168 -4.51 16.85 -8.26
CA GLU A 168 -5.86 17.43 -8.18
C GLU A 168 -6.86 16.51 -7.46
N ALA A 169 -6.68 15.20 -7.51
CA ALA A 169 -7.48 14.22 -6.79
C ALA A 169 -7.05 14.02 -5.31
N GLY A 170 -6.11 14.83 -4.79
CA GLY A 170 -5.62 14.77 -3.42
C GLY A 170 -4.64 13.62 -3.13
N LYS A 171 -4.19 12.87 -4.14
CA LYS A 171 -3.21 11.77 -3.98
C LYS A 171 -1.80 12.32 -3.89
N ILE A 172 -0.98 11.79 -2.98
CA ILE A 172 0.42 12.16 -2.81
C ILE A 172 1.22 11.84 -4.07
N LEU A 173 2.00 12.83 -4.53
CA LEU A 173 2.94 12.70 -5.64
C LEU A 173 4.33 12.32 -5.11
N TYR A 174 4.51 11.05 -4.76
CA TYR A 174 5.76 10.55 -4.18
C TYR A 174 6.98 10.79 -5.08
N SER A 175 6.81 10.79 -6.40
CA SER A 175 7.89 11.09 -7.36
C SER A 175 8.49 12.49 -7.20
N LYS A 176 7.72 13.44 -6.64
CA LYS A 176 8.20 14.79 -6.34
C LYS A 176 8.94 14.90 -5.01
N LEU A 177 8.90 13.86 -4.17
CA LEU A 177 9.55 13.80 -2.86
C LEU A 177 10.91 13.09 -2.89
N ILE A 178 11.21 12.34 -3.95
CA ILE A 178 12.48 11.66 -4.10
C ILE A 178 13.53 12.72 -4.45
N LYS A 179 14.39 13.03 -3.49
CA LYS A 179 15.66 13.71 -3.74
C LYS A 179 16.77 12.69 -3.57
N GLU A 180 17.62 12.66 -4.58
CA GLU A 180 18.86 11.89 -4.62
C GLU A 180 19.74 12.14 -3.41
#